data_e4c1c35fd8a04a366420f461278e90f8
#
_entry.id   e4c1c35fd8a04a366420f461278e90f8
#
_cell.length_a   1.000
_cell.length_b   1.000
_cell.length_c   1.000
_cell.angle_alpha   90.00
_cell.angle_beta   90.00
_cell.angle_gamma   90.00
#
_symmetry.space_group_name_H-M   'P 1'
#
loop_
_entity.id
_entity.type
_entity.pdbx_description
1 polymer ?
#
loop_
_entity_poly.entity_id
_entity_poly.type
_entity_poly.pdbx_seq_one_letter_code
_entity_poly.pdbx_strand_id
1 'polypeptide(L)'
;MLFEDNPAIIHESGAIWHRDFLHYPDKHYLDAREIDSLDTFDNERKIGYGGWWFFAFNINAIEYYSFPFFVRGDDLLFGYMHKKHNIVTLNGVASWQMDFERKISVLNSYLNFRTVAVPALISKRKFAALLLSVFFVREVFLASFSCRYELARAMIMSYNDCLSGREFWEDNVDLLEIRKRINAITHNEK
;
A
#
# COMPACT_ATOMS: atom_id res chain seq x y z
N MET A 1 11.98 5.67 6.99
CA MET A 1 11.46 6.89 6.34
C MET A 1 10.94 7.84 7.39
N LEU A 2 11.20 9.13 7.23
CA LEU A 2 10.80 10.20 8.14
C LEU A 2 9.78 11.12 7.46
N PHE A 3 8.98 11.86 8.25
CA PHE A 3 8.09 12.87 7.69
C PHE A 3 8.88 14.08 7.18
N GLU A 4 8.47 14.62 6.03
CA GLU A 4 9.09 15.83 5.47
C GLU A 4 8.81 17.07 6.33
N ASP A 5 7.57 17.20 6.81
CA ASP A 5 7.14 18.33 7.65
C ASP A 5 7.68 18.27 9.08
N ASN A 6 8.07 17.10 9.56
CA ASN A 6 8.69 16.89 10.86
C ASN A 6 9.82 15.87 10.74
N PRO A 7 11.01 16.31 10.32
CA PRO A 7 12.11 15.43 9.89
C PRO A 7 12.72 14.56 11.00
N ALA A 8 12.27 14.71 12.25
CA ALA A 8 12.68 13.87 13.36
C ALA A 8 11.68 12.74 13.63
N ILE A 9 10.44 12.83 13.11
CA ILE A 9 9.40 11.83 13.38
C ILE A 9 9.43 10.73 12.31
N ILE A 10 9.39 9.50 12.80
CA ILE A 10 9.41 8.32 11.93
C ILE A 10 8.01 8.15 11.30
N HIS A 11 7.97 8.13 9.97
CA HIS A 11 6.78 7.73 9.24
C HIS A 11 6.66 6.21 9.24
N GLU A 12 7.72 5.51 8.86
CA GLU A 12 7.78 4.05 8.94
C GLU A 12 9.23 3.55 8.93
N SER A 13 9.45 2.44 9.62
CA SER A 13 10.69 1.66 9.60
C SER A 13 10.41 0.24 9.10
N GLY A 14 9.91 0.15 7.85
CA GLY A 14 9.26 -1.04 7.34
C GLY A 14 7.82 -1.15 7.82
N ALA A 15 7.12 -2.19 7.41
CA ALA A 15 5.74 -2.42 7.81
C ALA A 15 5.46 -3.89 8.12
N ILE A 16 4.46 -4.10 8.97
CA ILE A 16 4.04 -5.40 9.46
C ILE A 16 2.72 -5.78 8.78
N TRP A 17 2.64 -6.99 8.25
CA TRP A 17 1.40 -7.54 7.72
C TRP A 17 0.44 -7.95 8.82
N HIS A 18 -0.78 -7.48 8.72
CA HIS A 18 -1.88 -7.97 9.52
C HIS A 18 -2.66 -9.10 8.82
N ARG A 19 -3.50 -9.82 9.57
CA ARG A 19 -4.25 -10.98 9.04
C ARG A 19 -5.33 -10.61 8.02
N ASP A 20 -5.79 -9.37 8.04
CA ASP A 20 -6.80 -8.79 7.15
C ASP A 20 -6.24 -8.16 5.87
N PHE A 21 -4.96 -8.40 5.57
CA PHE A 21 -4.20 -7.80 4.46
C PHE A 21 -3.96 -6.29 4.59
N LEU A 22 -4.30 -5.72 5.73
CA LEU A 22 -3.85 -4.38 6.07
C LEU A 22 -2.40 -4.44 6.53
N HIS A 23 -1.70 -3.35 6.35
CA HIS A 23 -0.34 -3.17 6.81
C HIS A 23 -0.28 -2.02 7.80
N TYR A 24 0.59 -2.15 8.77
CA TYR A 24 0.83 -1.11 9.76
C TYR A 24 2.29 -0.72 9.71
N PRO A 25 2.60 0.57 9.54
CA PRO A 25 3.98 1.04 9.59
C PRO A 25 4.57 0.73 10.95
N ASP A 26 5.78 0.14 10.94
CA ASP A 26 6.51 -0.08 12.18
C ASP A 26 7.12 1.23 12.67
N LYS A 27 7.17 1.43 13.98
CA LYS A 27 7.71 2.62 14.65
C LYS A 27 7.08 3.96 14.23
N HIS A 28 5.83 3.92 13.78
CA HIS A 28 5.11 5.10 13.34
C HIS A 28 4.97 6.12 14.47
N TYR A 29 5.21 7.40 14.16
CA TYR A 29 5.18 8.54 15.08
C TYR A 29 6.22 8.53 16.22
N LEU A 30 7.18 7.62 16.24
CA LEU A 30 8.29 7.71 17.18
C LEU A 30 9.24 8.86 16.78
N ASP A 31 9.78 9.56 17.79
CA ASP A 31 10.78 10.61 17.58
C ASP A 31 12.18 9.97 17.51
N ALA A 32 12.84 10.09 16.35
CA ALA A 32 14.17 9.52 16.13
C ALA A 32 15.30 10.20 16.92
N ARG A 33 15.01 11.27 17.68
CA ARG A 33 15.96 11.93 18.59
C ARG A 33 15.92 11.35 20.00
N GLU A 34 14.86 10.62 20.34
CA GLU A 34 14.67 10.03 21.66
C GLU A 34 15.40 8.69 21.75
N ILE A 35 16.17 8.50 22.83
CA ILE A 35 16.94 7.25 23.05
C ILE A 35 16.00 6.07 23.14
N ASP A 36 14.88 6.19 23.85
CA ASP A 36 13.88 5.11 23.98
C ASP A 36 13.29 4.70 22.62
N SER A 37 13.15 5.65 21.70
CA SER A 37 12.72 5.34 20.32
C SER A 37 13.81 4.58 19.56
N LEU A 38 15.08 4.96 19.73
CA LEU A 38 16.21 4.30 19.09
C LEU A 38 16.41 2.88 19.62
N ASP A 39 16.23 2.65 20.91
CA ASP A 39 16.31 1.31 21.52
C ASP A 39 15.28 0.34 20.93
N THR A 40 14.17 0.86 20.37
CA THR A 40 13.18 0.00 19.69
C THR A 40 13.71 -0.63 18.40
N PHE A 41 14.78 -0.09 17.80
CA PHE A 41 15.38 -0.64 16.58
C PHE A 41 16.18 -1.91 16.84
N ASP A 42 16.65 -2.12 18.07
CA ASP A 42 17.34 -3.34 18.47
C ASP A 42 16.38 -4.52 18.69
N ASN A 43 15.09 -4.24 18.83
CA ASN A 43 14.06 -5.26 18.93
C ASN A 43 13.66 -5.76 17.52
N GLU A 44 14.12 -6.94 17.15
CA GLU A 44 13.80 -7.59 15.89
C GLU A 44 12.30 -7.93 15.79
N ARG A 45 11.53 -7.04 15.22
CA ARG A 45 10.20 -7.37 14.72
C ARG A 45 10.32 -7.89 13.29
N LYS A 46 9.55 -8.93 12.99
CA LYS A 46 9.51 -9.45 11.63
C LYS A 46 8.82 -8.43 10.71
N ILE A 47 9.62 -7.73 9.92
CA ILE A 47 9.13 -6.83 8.89
C ILE A 47 8.54 -7.65 7.74
N GLY A 48 7.35 -7.26 7.31
CA GLY A 48 6.63 -7.92 6.22
C GLY A 48 7.01 -7.39 4.85
N TYR A 49 7.30 -6.09 4.76
CA TYR A 49 7.86 -5.44 3.57
C TYR A 49 8.55 -4.12 3.96
N GLY A 50 9.42 -3.63 3.10
CA GLY A 50 10.02 -2.30 3.18
C GLY A 50 9.55 -1.44 2.02
N GLY A 51 9.13 -0.20 2.29
CA GLY A 51 8.79 0.75 1.25
C GLY A 51 9.99 1.05 0.35
N TRP A 52 9.76 1.18 -0.95
CA TRP A 52 10.84 1.39 -1.93
C TRP A 52 11.32 2.85 -2.01
N TRP A 53 11.24 3.55 -0.90
CA TRP A 53 11.89 4.86 -0.73
C TRP A 53 13.41 4.74 -0.74
N PHE A 54 13.91 3.71 -0.06
CA PHE A 54 15.28 3.23 -0.09
C PHE A 54 15.26 1.76 0.31
N PHE A 55 15.40 0.87 -0.66
CA PHE A 55 15.34 -0.56 -0.46
C PHE A 55 16.45 -1.24 -1.27
N ALA A 56 17.18 -2.14 -0.64
CA ALA A 56 18.25 -2.92 -1.27
C ALA A 56 18.00 -4.41 -1.05
N PHE A 57 18.29 -5.20 -2.05
CA PHE A 57 18.16 -6.66 -2.00
C PHE A 57 19.20 -7.34 -2.88
N ASN A 58 19.53 -8.60 -2.54
CA ASN A 58 20.38 -9.41 -3.39
C ASN A 58 19.57 -9.91 -4.59
N ILE A 59 19.99 -9.56 -5.79
CA ILE A 59 19.29 -9.92 -7.03
C ILE A 59 19.17 -11.44 -7.22
N ASN A 60 20.12 -12.22 -6.71
CA ASN A 60 20.09 -13.67 -6.77
C ASN A 60 19.07 -14.31 -5.79
N ALA A 61 18.53 -13.52 -4.86
CA ALA A 61 17.50 -13.97 -3.93
C ALA A 61 16.08 -13.72 -4.43
N ILE A 62 15.93 -13.04 -5.56
CA ILE A 62 14.62 -12.70 -6.14
C ILE A 62 14.09 -13.92 -6.89
N GLU A 63 12.85 -14.32 -6.53
CA GLU A 63 12.12 -15.38 -7.23
C GLU A 63 11.04 -14.82 -8.15
N TYR A 64 10.53 -13.64 -7.85
CA TYR A 64 9.41 -13.02 -8.55
C TYR A 64 9.76 -11.57 -8.86
N TYR A 65 9.44 -11.14 -10.08
CA TYR A 65 9.50 -9.72 -10.45
C TYR A 65 8.39 -8.93 -9.77
N SER A 66 8.55 -7.62 -9.72
CA SER A 66 7.51 -6.73 -9.24
C SER A 66 6.23 -6.87 -10.08
N PHE A 67 5.09 -6.92 -9.40
CA PHE A 67 3.79 -6.96 -10.07
C PHE A 67 3.51 -5.61 -10.75
N PRO A 68 2.86 -5.58 -11.92
CA PRO A 68 2.66 -4.36 -12.70
C PRO A 68 1.58 -3.44 -12.12
N PHE A 69 1.77 -2.99 -10.90
CA PHE A 69 0.92 -1.96 -10.30
C PHE A 69 1.13 -0.58 -10.91
N PHE A 70 2.32 -0.34 -11.45
CA PHE A 70 2.87 0.93 -11.89
C PHE A 70 3.12 1.93 -10.75
N VAL A 71 2.18 2.09 -9.83
CA VAL A 71 2.28 2.95 -8.64
C VAL A 71 1.48 2.33 -7.51
N ARG A 72 2.08 2.32 -6.32
CA ARG A 72 1.51 1.81 -5.05
C ARG A 72 1.21 0.32 -5.04
N GLY A 73 1.74 -0.33 -4.05
CA GLY A 73 1.52 -1.74 -3.77
C GLY A 73 2.53 -2.69 -4.41
N ASP A 74 3.41 -2.19 -5.27
CA ASP A 74 4.52 -2.92 -5.87
C ASP A 74 5.51 -3.43 -4.82
N ASP A 75 5.96 -2.55 -3.94
CA ASP A 75 6.82 -2.85 -2.78
C ASP A 75 6.17 -3.82 -1.79
N LEU A 76 4.90 -3.56 -1.51
CA LEU A 76 4.08 -4.32 -0.58
C LEU A 76 3.87 -5.76 -1.08
N LEU A 77 3.48 -5.93 -2.34
CA LEU A 77 3.28 -7.26 -2.91
C LEU A 77 4.62 -7.99 -3.10
N PHE A 78 5.68 -7.27 -3.50
CA PHE A 78 7.02 -7.82 -3.60
C PHE A 78 7.48 -8.40 -2.24
N GLY A 79 7.33 -7.65 -1.15
CA GLY A 79 7.61 -8.14 0.20
C GLY A 79 6.76 -9.36 0.58
N TYR A 80 5.47 -9.36 0.22
CA TYR A 80 4.59 -10.50 0.46
C TYR A 80 5.03 -11.76 -0.29
N MET A 81 5.42 -11.63 -1.55
CA MET A 81 5.88 -12.75 -2.38
C MET A 81 7.21 -13.31 -1.87
N HIS A 82 8.07 -12.47 -1.29
CA HIS A 82 9.38 -12.83 -0.75
C HIS A 82 9.41 -12.99 0.77
N LYS A 83 8.27 -13.22 1.42
CA LYS A 83 8.11 -13.30 2.89
C LYS A 83 8.95 -14.37 3.61
N LYS A 84 9.60 -15.26 2.85
CA LYS A 84 10.56 -16.23 3.40
C LYS A 84 11.91 -15.61 3.74
N HIS A 85 12.25 -14.47 3.12
CA HIS A 85 13.46 -13.72 3.39
C HIS A 85 13.24 -12.76 4.57
N ASN A 86 14.31 -12.51 5.32
CA ASN A 86 14.28 -11.51 6.37
C ASN A 86 14.46 -10.12 5.76
N ILE A 87 13.59 -9.21 6.12
CA ILE A 87 13.75 -7.80 5.83
C ILE A 87 14.23 -7.14 7.11
N VAL A 88 15.34 -6.43 7.03
CA VAL A 88 15.94 -5.71 8.15
C VAL A 88 15.97 -4.22 7.84
N THR A 89 15.74 -3.41 8.85
CA THR A 89 15.87 -1.96 8.75
C THR A 89 17.28 -1.57 9.19
N LEU A 90 17.98 -0.80 8.37
CA LEU A 90 19.31 -0.29 8.68
C LEU A 90 19.21 1.07 9.37
N ASN A 91 19.80 1.20 10.55
CA ASN A 91 19.95 2.47 11.24
C ASN A 91 20.95 3.37 10.50
N GLY A 92 20.73 4.69 10.58
CA GLY A 92 21.61 5.68 9.98
C GLY A 92 21.33 5.99 8.51
N VAL A 93 20.37 5.32 7.88
CA VAL A 93 19.92 5.62 6.52
C VAL A 93 18.46 6.07 6.59
N ALA A 94 18.20 7.27 6.09
CA ALA A 94 16.86 7.84 6.11
C ALA A 94 16.50 8.51 4.78
N SER A 95 15.22 8.50 4.46
CA SER A 95 14.58 9.30 3.42
C SER A 95 13.43 10.07 4.01
N TRP A 96 13.05 11.18 3.39
CA TRP A 96 11.94 12.03 3.85
C TRP A 96 10.82 12.01 2.83
N GLN A 97 9.60 12.00 3.31
CA GLN A 97 8.43 11.90 2.47
C GLN A 97 7.26 12.70 3.06
N MET A 98 6.52 13.34 2.18
CA MET A 98 5.26 14.00 2.55
C MET A 98 4.27 12.96 3.07
N ASP A 99 3.51 13.33 4.10
CA ASP A 99 2.48 12.48 4.68
C ASP A 99 1.46 12.00 3.62
N PHE A 100 1.19 10.71 3.64
CA PHE A 100 0.23 10.09 2.72
C PHE A 100 -1.22 10.52 3.00
N GLU A 101 -1.55 10.87 4.22
CA GLU A 101 -2.88 11.35 4.57
C GLU A 101 -3.24 12.64 3.82
N ARG A 102 -2.25 13.45 3.47
CA ARG A 102 -2.42 14.66 2.66
C ARG A 102 -2.59 14.39 1.16
N LYS A 103 -2.39 13.16 0.72
CA LYS A 103 -2.48 12.74 -0.69
C LYS A 103 -3.82 12.07 -1.03
N ILE A 104 -4.89 12.39 -0.30
CA ILE A 104 -6.22 11.86 -0.60
C ILE A 104 -6.68 12.43 -1.94
N SER A 105 -6.94 11.55 -2.90
CA SER A 105 -7.50 11.87 -4.21
C SER A 105 -8.29 10.68 -4.76
N VAL A 106 -9.12 10.94 -5.74
CA VAL A 106 -9.92 9.90 -6.41
C VAL A 106 -9.02 8.81 -7.00
N LEU A 107 -7.93 9.22 -7.68
CA LEU A 107 -6.93 8.28 -8.20
C LEU A 107 -6.27 7.47 -7.08
N ASN A 108 -5.87 8.12 -5.98
CA ASN A 108 -5.24 7.43 -4.86
C ASN A 108 -6.19 6.43 -4.19
N SER A 109 -7.48 6.73 -4.10
CA SER A 109 -8.47 5.80 -3.57
C SER A 109 -8.60 4.55 -4.44
N TYR A 110 -8.60 4.72 -5.76
CA TYR A 110 -8.54 3.61 -6.70
C TYR A 110 -7.26 2.76 -6.48
N LEU A 111 -6.10 3.40 -6.43
CA LEU A 111 -4.82 2.71 -6.31
C LEU A 111 -4.66 2.01 -4.96
N ASN A 112 -5.06 2.66 -3.86
CA ASN A 112 -4.96 2.09 -2.51
C ASN A 112 -5.79 0.82 -2.36
N PHE A 113 -6.98 0.77 -2.96
CA PHE A 113 -7.80 -0.43 -2.88
C PHE A 113 -7.10 -1.64 -3.51
N ARG A 114 -6.40 -1.46 -4.62
CA ARG A 114 -5.62 -2.52 -5.28
C ARG A 114 -4.54 -3.10 -4.37
N THR A 115 -3.93 -2.29 -3.52
CA THR A 115 -2.87 -2.74 -2.60
C THR A 115 -3.35 -3.76 -1.59
N VAL A 116 -4.64 -3.74 -1.26
CA VAL A 116 -5.28 -4.73 -0.38
C VAL A 116 -5.87 -5.90 -1.19
N ALA A 117 -6.52 -5.58 -2.31
CA ALA A 117 -7.24 -6.56 -3.11
C ALA A 117 -6.31 -7.61 -3.73
N VAL A 118 -5.21 -7.21 -4.35
CA VAL A 118 -4.33 -8.14 -5.06
C VAL A 118 -3.66 -9.14 -4.11
N PRO A 119 -3.03 -8.75 -2.99
CA PRO A 119 -2.52 -9.72 -2.02
C PRO A 119 -3.59 -10.64 -1.45
N ALA A 120 -4.80 -10.13 -1.19
CA ALA A 120 -5.91 -10.94 -0.72
C ALA A 120 -6.28 -12.03 -1.72
N LEU A 121 -6.42 -11.69 -3.01
CA LEU A 121 -6.76 -12.63 -4.08
C LEU A 121 -5.66 -13.67 -4.32
N ILE A 122 -4.39 -13.26 -4.27
CA ILE A 122 -3.23 -14.15 -4.49
C ILE A 122 -2.96 -15.06 -3.28
N SER A 123 -3.35 -14.65 -2.09
CA SER A 123 -2.94 -15.32 -0.83
C SER A 123 -3.43 -16.75 -0.66
N LYS A 124 -4.43 -17.19 -1.43
CA LYS A 124 -5.10 -18.49 -1.28
C LYS A 124 -5.62 -18.76 0.16
N ARG A 125 -5.77 -17.73 0.99
CA ARG A 125 -6.31 -17.88 2.34
C ARG A 125 -7.81 -18.20 2.27
N LYS A 126 -8.22 -19.14 3.09
CA LYS A 126 -9.65 -19.43 3.28
C LYS A 126 -10.35 -18.14 3.77
N PHE A 127 -11.46 -17.79 3.13
CA PHE A 127 -12.22 -16.56 3.40
C PHE A 127 -11.56 -15.23 2.99
N ALA A 128 -10.42 -15.22 2.30
CA ALA A 128 -9.80 -13.96 1.86
C ALA A 128 -10.75 -13.11 0.99
N ALA A 129 -11.46 -13.75 0.08
CA ALA A 129 -12.45 -13.06 -0.77
C ALA A 129 -13.62 -12.47 0.05
N LEU A 130 -14.09 -13.19 1.08
CA LEU A 130 -15.14 -12.69 1.97
C LEU A 130 -14.66 -11.48 2.78
N LEU A 131 -13.46 -11.57 3.38
CA LEU A 131 -12.86 -10.46 4.13
C LEU A 131 -12.64 -9.24 3.25
N LEU A 132 -12.15 -9.45 2.03
CA LEU A 132 -12.00 -8.39 1.04
C LEU A 132 -13.34 -7.74 0.69
N SER A 133 -14.39 -8.53 0.49
CA SER A 133 -15.73 -8.01 0.19
C SER A 133 -16.31 -7.20 1.37
N VAL A 134 -16.14 -7.67 2.60
CA VAL A 134 -16.56 -6.93 3.80
C VAL A 134 -15.80 -5.62 3.93
N PHE A 135 -14.48 -5.64 3.74
CA PHE A 135 -13.66 -4.44 3.74
C PHE A 135 -14.12 -3.45 2.65
N PHE A 136 -14.31 -3.94 1.43
CA PHE A 136 -14.79 -3.14 0.31
C PHE A 136 -16.14 -2.46 0.61
N VAL A 137 -17.14 -3.23 1.05
CA VAL A 137 -18.48 -2.69 1.38
C VAL A 137 -18.38 -1.62 2.46
N ARG A 138 -17.58 -1.88 3.50
CA ARG A 138 -17.35 -0.90 4.56
C ARG A 138 -16.76 0.41 4.03
N GLU A 139 -15.70 0.35 3.22
CA GLU A 139 -15.03 1.56 2.71
C GLU A 139 -15.93 2.36 1.76
N VAL A 140 -16.65 1.68 0.86
CA VAL A 140 -17.62 2.32 -0.04
C VAL A 140 -18.76 2.95 0.75
N PHE A 141 -19.27 2.27 1.77
CA PHE A 141 -20.31 2.82 2.65
C PHE A 141 -19.83 4.08 3.37
N LEU A 142 -18.63 4.03 3.98
CA LEU A 142 -18.05 5.18 4.69
C LEU A 142 -17.82 6.37 3.76
N ALA A 143 -17.30 6.14 2.56
CA ALA A 143 -17.11 7.18 1.57
C ALA A 143 -18.44 7.80 1.14
N SER A 144 -19.45 6.96 0.87
CA SER A 144 -20.81 7.41 0.48
C SER A 144 -21.50 8.16 1.61
N PHE A 145 -21.43 7.67 2.84
CA PHE A 145 -21.99 8.32 4.02
C PHE A 145 -21.36 9.68 4.32
N SER A 146 -20.07 9.82 3.98
CA SER A 146 -19.33 11.09 4.07
C SER A 146 -19.53 12.00 2.86
N CYS A 147 -20.50 11.71 1.96
CA CYS A 147 -20.78 12.44 0.74
C CYS A 147 -19.58 12.53 -0.24
N ARG A 148 -18.63 11.59 -0.14
CA ARG A 148 -17.45 11.49 -1.03
C ARG A 148 -17.72 10.48 -2.15
N TYR A 149 -18.70 10.77 -2.99
CA TYR A 149 -19.19 9.82 -3.99
C TYR A 149 -18.15 9.47 -5.06
N GLU A 150 -17.28 10.44 -5.42
CA GLU A 150 -16.18 10.20 -6.35
C GLU A 150 -15.22 9.13 -5.83
N LEU A 151 -14.89 9.18 -4.53
CA LEU A 151 -14.03 8.17 -3.90
C LEU A 151 -14.71 6.79 -3.89
N ALA A 152 -15.99 6.74 -3.56
CA ALA A 152 -16.77 5.50 -3.59
C ALA A 152 -16.81 4.89 -5.00
N ARG A 153 -17.05 5.69 -6.03
CA ARG A 153 -17.01 5.26 -7.44
C ARG A 153 -15.64 4.72 -7.86
N ALA A 154 -14.57 5.41 -7.46
CA ALA A 154 -13.20 4.96 -7.73
C ALA A 154 -12.89 3.62 -7.05
N MET A 155 -13.34 3.41 -5.82
CA MET A 155 -13.19 2.14 -5.12
C MET A 155 -13.97 1.01 -5.82
N ILE A 156 -15.22 1.27 -6.25
CA ILE A 156 -16.04 0.30 -7.01
C ILE A 156 -15.35 -0.05 -8.33
N MET A 157 -14.81 0.93 -9.04
CA MET A 157 -14.06 0.70 -10.26
C MET A 157 -12.82 -0.16 -10.01
N SER A 158 -12.06 0.15 -8.96
CA SER A 158 -10.88 -0.63 -8.57
C SER A 158 -11.21 -2.08 -8.21
N TYR A 159 -12.31 -2.30 -7.50
CA TYR A 159 -12.78 -3.64 -7.15
C TYR A 159 -13.11 -4.46 -8.39
N ASN A 160 -13.88 -3.90 -9.31
CA ASN A 160 -14.24 -4.58 -10.56
C ASN A 160 -13.01 -4.88 -11.41
N ASP A 161 -12.08 -3.93 -11.53
CA ASP A 161 -10.85 -4.09 -12.28
C ASP A 161 -9.96 -5.20 -11.67
N CYS A 162 -9.87 -5.29 -10.34
CA CYS A 162 -9.14 -6.38 -9.67
C CYS A 162 -9.75 -7.76 -9.93
N LEU A 163 -11.07 -7.84 -10.12
CA LEU A 163 -11.77 -9.08 -10.43
C LEU A 163 -11.77 -9.43 -11.93
N SER A 164 -11.39 -8.51 -12.81
CA SER A 164 -11.37 -8.73 -14.27
C SER A 164 -10.29 -9.70 -14.74
N GLY A 165 -9.40 -10.11 -13.83
CA GLY A 165 -8.41 -11.12 -14.12
C GLY A 165 -7.15 -10.60 -14.81
N ARG A 166 -6.37 -11.53 -15.38
CA ARG A 166 -5.02 -11.27 -15.87
C ARG A 166 -4.98 -10.27 -17.03
N GLU A 167 -5.91 -10.37 -17.97
CA GLU A 167 -5.96 -9.51 -19.18
C GLU A 167 -6.01 -8.03 -18.80
N PHE A 168 -6.83 -7.70 -17.80
CA PHE A 168 -6.89 -6.31 -17.31
C PHE A 168 -5.50 -5.76 -16.91
N TRP A 169 -4.70 -6.56 -16.22
CA TRP A 169 -3.38 -6.13 -15.75
C TRP A 169 -2.37 -6.01 -16.88
N GLU A 170 -2.44 -6.89 -17.88
CA GLU A 170 -1.57 -6.86 -19.04
C GLU A 170 -1.85 -5.64 -19.92
N ASP A 171 -3.12 -5.26 -20.07
CA ASP A 171 -3.55 -4.16 -20.91
C ASP A 171 -3.40 -2.78 -20.25
N ASN A 172 -3.27 -2.72 -18.92
CA ASN A 172 -3.28 -1.47 -18.15
C ASN A 172 -2.00 -1.22 -17.35
N VAL A 173 -0.86 -1.64 -17.86
CA VAL A 173 0.44 -1.50 -17.18
C VAL A 173 0.81 -0.03 -16.91
N ASP A 174 0.47 0.89 -17.83
CA ASP A 174 0.88 2.30 -17.78
C ASP A 174 -0.13 3.24 -17.10
N LEU A 175 -1.26 2.73 -16.63
CA LEU A 175 -2.37 3.49 -16.03
C LEU A 175 -3.02 4.58 -16.92
N LEU A 176 -2.70 4.69 -18.20
CA LEU A 176 -3.24 5.76 -19.04
C LEU A 176 -4.76 5.69 -19.15
N GLU A 177 -5.29 4.50 -19.43
CA GLU A 177 -6.74 4.30 -19.53
C GLU A 177 -7.43 4.47 -18.17
N ILE A 178 -6.81 4.00 -17.10
CA ILE A 178 -7.32 4.17 -15.73
C ILE A 178 -7.43 5.66 -15.39
N ARG A 179 -6.41 6.47 -15.72
CA ARG A 179 -6.44 7.93 -15.48
C ARG A 179 -7.56 8.61 -16.25
N LYS A 180 -7.81 8.21 -17.50
CA LYS A 180 -8.95 8.75 -18.28
C LYS A 180 -10.29 8.44 -17.61
N ARG A 181 -10.48 7.19 -17.18
CA ARG A 181 -11.69 6.75 -16.48
C ARG A 181 -11.89 7.48 -15.16
N ILE A 182 -10.82 7.70 -14.38
CA ILE A 182 -10.84 8.47 -13.14
C ILE A 182 -11.20 9.94 -13.41
N ASN A 183 -10.60 10.56 -14.43
CA ASN A 183 -10.93 11.94 -14.81
C ASN A 183 -12.40 12.10 -15.20
N ALA A 184 -12.98 11.10 -15.86
CA ALA A 184 -14.40 11.11 -16.19
C ALA A 184 -15.31 11.08 -14.94
N ILE A 185 -14.88 10.42 -13.84
CA ILE A 185 -15.60 10.45 -12.56
C ILE A 185 -15.60 11.86 -11.98
N THR A 186 -14.44 12.54 -11.97
CA THR A 186 -14.26 13.86 -11.35
C THR A 186 -14.90 15.01 -12.14
N HIS A 187 -15.07 14.86 -13.46
CA HIS A 187 -15.67 15.89 -14.30
C HIS A 187 -17.19 15.87 -14.39
N ASN A 188 -17.82 14.75 -14.07
CA ASN A 188 -19.27 14.61 -14.12
C ASN A 188 -20.02 15.17 -12.90
N GLU A 189 -19.32 15.74 -11.94
CA GLU A 189 -19.91 16.31 -10.70
C GLU A 189 -19.75 17.84 -10.63
N LYS A 190 -19.31 18.48 -11.71
CA LYS A 190 -19.35 19.94 -11.90
C LYS A 190 -20.55 20.35 -12.76
#